data_8648c16b5ec38e21162d0c91ba80a21a
#
_entry.id   8648c16b5ec38e21162d0c91ba80a21a
#
_cell.length_a   1.000
_cell.length_b   1.000
_cell.length_c   1.000
_cell.angle_alpha   90.00
_cell.angle_beta   90.00
_cell.angle_gamma   90.00
#
_symmetry.space_group_name_H-M   'P 1'
#
loop_
_entity.id
_entity.type
_entity.pdbx_description
1 polymer ?
#
loop_
_entity_poly.entity_id
_entity_poly.type
_entity_poly.pdbx_seq_one_letter_code
_entity_poly.pdbx_strand_id
1 'polypeptide(L)'
;MFPFIRIAGTPQERGLSYGRQATAYIELAIQTYQKSFAERGFAWSEVVKIGRDFARSIRDFDPSMLEELEAIAEGAGRDLGEIVALNARTELLYGVGGRNAGDATELSGEGCTGAIALGTATASGHTLHGQNWDWKEESADFTLVLEIQPAEGPRILTLVEAGTLARCGLNEKGLAVTGNFLKTVEDTGRMGIPAPFIRRKVLMATNLHDAMQA
;
A
#
# COMPACT_ATOMS: atom_id res chain seq x y z
N MET A 1 11.53 -5.65 15.82
CA MET A 1 11.82 -4.33 15.13
C MET A 1 11.65 -4.57 13.65
N PHE A 2 10.88 -3.74 12.95
CA PHE A 2 10.69 -3.89 11.52
C PHE A 2 11.97 -3.59 10.74
N PRO A 3 12.27 -4.35 9.69
CA PRO A 3 13.38 -4.08 8.80
C PRO A 3 13.30 -2.68 8.20
N PHE A 4 14.44 -2.04 8.02
CA PHE A 4 14.55 -0.69 7.45
C PHE A 4 15.27 -0.76 6.11
N ILE A 5 14.59 -0.32 5.05
CA ILE A 5 15.10 -0.33 3.67
C ILE A 5 15.17 1.10 3.15
N ARG A 6 16.27 1.45 2.48
CA ARG A 6 16.45 2.72 1.78
C ARG A 6 16.49 2.50 0.29
N ILE A 7 15.71 3.31 -0.44
CA ILE A 7 15.68 3.32 -1.90
C ILE A 7 15.77 4.75 -2.42
N ALA A 8 16.41 4.94 -3.56
CA ALA A 8 16.63 6.26 -4.13
C ALA A 8 16.60 6.24 -5.67
N GLY A 9 16.43 7.39 -6.29
CA GLY A 9 16.55 7.60 -7.73
C GLY A 9 15.22 7.67 -8.47
N THR A 10 15.24 7.33 -9.76
CA THR A 10 14.07 7.22 -10.64
C THR A 10 13.12 6.11 -10.19
N PRO A 11 11.87 6.05 -10.70
CA PRO A 11 10.95 4.95 -10.37
C PRO A 11 11.56 3.58 -10.64
N GLN A 12 12.25 3.41 -11.76
CA GLN A 12 12.92 2.17 -12.12
C GLN A 12 14.04 1.81 -11.14
N GLU A 13 14.93 2.75 -10.81
CA GLU A 13 16.03 2.52 -9.88
C GLU A 13 15.53 2.16 -8.48
N ARG A 14 14.51 2.89 -7.99
CA ARG A 14 13.89 2.61 -6.69
C ARG A 14 13.23 1.25 -6.66
N GLY A 15 12.44 0.94 -7.70
CA GLY A 15 11.73 -0.33 -7.81
C GLY A 15 12.68 -1.52 -7.84
N LEU A 16 13.72 -1.49 -8.67
CA LEU A 16 14.75 -2.54 -8.73
C LEU A 16 15.47 -2.72 -7.38
N SER A 17 15.84 -1.61 -6.75
CA SER A 17 16.50 -1.63 -5.45
C SER A 17 15.58 -2.23 -4.36
N TYR A 18 14.31 -1.82 -4.33
CA TYR A 18 13.32 -2.32 -3.39
C TYR A 18 13.07 -3.82 -3.60
N GLY A 19 12.78 -4.24 -4.83
CA GLY A 19 12.53 -5.64 -5.16
C GLY A 19 13.67 -6.55 -4.71
N ARG A 20 14.93 -6.17 -5.00
CA ARG A 20 16.12 -6.93 -4.61
C ARG A 20 16.32 -7.00 -3.10
N GLN A 21 16.19 -5.88 -2.39
CA GLN A 21 16.40 -5.83 -0.94
C GLN A 21 15.27 -6.53 -0.17
N ALA A 22 14.06 -6.53 -0.69
CA ALA A 22 12.87 -7.07 -0.04
C ALA A 22 12.42 -8.43 -0.59
N THR A 23 13.19 -9.10 -1.44
CA THR A 23 12.79 -10.34 -2.14
C THR A 23 12.17 -11.37 -1.20
N ALA A 24 12.82 -11.69 -0.09
CA ALA A 24 12.32 -12.68 0.88
C ALA A 24 11.01 -12.24 1.56
N TYR A 25 10.88 -10.95 1.86
CA TYR A 25 9.66 -10.40 2.46
C TYR A 25 8.50 -10.34 1.47
N ILE A 26 8.77 -10.01 0.20
CA ILE A 26 7.78 -10.03 -0.89
C ILE A 26 7.29 -11.46 -1.11
N GLU A 27 8.19 -12.44 -1.12
CA GLU A 27 7.82 -13.85 -1.22
C GLU A 27 6.88 -14.27 -0.09
N LEU A 28 7.20 -13.90 1.15
CA LEU A 28 6.37 -14.21 2.32
C LEU A 28 5.00 -13.53 2.24
N ALA A 29 4.95 -12.27 1.79
CA ALA A 29 3.71 -11.55 1.57
C ALA A 29 2.83 -12.26 0.53
N ILE A 30 3.42 -12.68 -0.60
CA ILE A 30 2.71 -13.42 -1.65
C ILE A 30 2.14 -14.73 -1.10
N GLN A 31 2.94 -15.53 -0.38
CA GLN A 31 2.49 -16.80 0.19
C GLN A 31 1.33 -16.59 1.19
N THR A 32 1.41 -15.59 2.03
CA THR A 32 0.37 -15.25 3.01
C THR A 32 -0.92 -14.85 2.30
N TYR A 33 -0.83 -13.98 1.28
CA TYR A 33 -2.03 -13.55 0.54
C TYR A 33 -2.58 -14.64 -0.40
N GLN A 34 -1.76 -15.51 -0.97
CA GLN A 34 -2.23 -16.70 -1.68
C GLN A 34 -3.17 -17.53 -0.81
N LYS A 35 -2.76 -17.81 0.45
CA LYS A 35 -3.58 -18.53 1.42
C LYS A 35 -4.88 -17.78 1.71
N SER A 36 -4.80 -16.48 1.99
CA SER A 36 -5.96 -15.64 2.29
C SER A 36 -6.98 -15.59 1.13
N PHE A 37 -6.52 -15.56 -0.11
CA PHE A 37 -7.38 -15.61 -1.29
C PHE A 37 -7.97 -17.00 -1.50
N ALA A 38 -7.18 -18.06 -1.30
CA ALA A 38 -7.66 -19.44 -1.39
C ALA A 38 -8.77 -19.75 -0.38
N GLU A 39 -8.66 -19.26 0.86
CA GLU A 39 -9.69 -19.36 1.90
C GLU A 39 -11.02 -18.70 1.48
N ARG A 40 -10.96 -17.71 0.58
CA ARG A 40 -12.12 -17.02 -0.01
C ARG A 40 -12.57 -17.58 -1.36
N GLY A 41 -11.97 -18.69 -1.78
CA GLY A 41 -12.33 -19.39 -3.02
C GLY A 41 -11.74 -18.79 -4.30
N PHE A 42 -10.70 -17.93 -4.21
CA PHE A 42 -10.00 -17.39 -5.37
C PHE A 42 -8.74 -18.21 -5.67
N ALA A 43 -8.58 -18.64 -6.91
CA ALA A 43 -7.30 -19.17 -7.36
C ALA A 43 -6.29 -18.05 -7.53
N TRP A 44 -5.04 -18.28 -7.11
CA TRP A 44 -3.99 -17.25 -7.22
C TRP A 44 -3.77 -16.77 -8.66
N SER A 45 -3.89 -17.65 -9.63
CA SER A 45 -3.80 -17.28 -11.05
C SER A 45 -4.88 -16.29 -11.49
N GLU A 46 -6.08 -16.36 -10.90
CA GLU A 46 -7.15 -15.40 -11.15
C GLU A 46 -6.80 -14.03 -10.51
N VAL A 47 -6.27 -14.04 -9.28
CA VAL A 47 -5.83 -12.84 -8.56
C VAL A 47 -4.71 -12.12 -9.33
N VAL A 48 -3.71 -12.87 -9.81
CA VAL A 48 -2.61 -12.33 -10.62
C VAL A 48 -3.12 -11.74 -11.94
N LYS A 49 -4.08 -12.41 -12.58
CA LYS A 49 -4.71 -11.87 -13.80
C LYS A 49 -5.41 -10.54 -13.53
N ILE A 50 -6.21 -10.45 -12.48
CA ILE A 50 -6.87 -9.20 -12.08
C ILE A 50 -5.83 -8.13 -11.75
N GLY A 51 -4.73 -8.49 -11.07
CA GLY A 51 -3.61 -7.59 -10.83
C GLY A 51 -3.06 -6.98 -12.12
N ARG A 52 -2.87 -7.78 -13.17
CA ARG A 52 -2.46 -7.27 -14.50
C ARG A 52 -3.50 -6.35 -15.14
N ASP A 53 -4.79 -6.63 -14.93
CA ASP A 53 -5.87 -5.77 -15.44
C ASP A 53 -5.86 -4.39 -14.76
N PHE A 54 -5.52 -4.31 -13.47
CA PHE A 54 -5.31 -3.03 -12.76
C PHE A 54 -4.15 -2.20 -13.32
N ALA A 55 -3.14 -2.81 -13.94
CA ALA A 55 -1.97 -2.09 -14.46
C ALA A 55 -2.34 -0.97 -15.43
N ARG A 56 -3.42 -1.14 -16.23
CA ARG A 56 -3.91 -0.07 -17.11
C ARG A 56 -4.41 1.13 -16.31
N SER A 57 -5.27 0.91 -15.33
CA SER A 57 -5.81 2.00 -14.49
C SER A 57 -4.71 2.71 -13.70
N ILE A 58 -3.70 1.95 -13.24
CA ILE A 58 -2.53 2.53 -12.56
C ILE A 58 -1.73 3.42 -13.51
N ARG A 59 -1.51 2.97 -14.76
CA ARG A 59 -0.81 3.75 -15.79
C ARG A 59 -1.54 5.06 -16.08
N ASP A 60 -2.87 5.00 -16.21
CA ASP A 60 -3.70 6.19 -16.50
C ASP A 60 -3.71 7.16 -15.30
N PHE A 61 -3.60 6.63 -14.07
CA PHE A 61 -3.53 7.44 -12.86
C PHE A 61 -2.16 8.07 -12.64
N ASP A 62 -1.10 7.27 -12.74
CA ASP A 62 0.29 7.72 -12.58
C ASP A 62 1.27 6.72 -13.22
N PRO A 63 1.78 7.00 -14.42
CA PRO A 63 2.70 6.12 -15.14
C PRO A 63 3.96 5.78 -14.34
N SER A 64 4.46 6.71 -13.52
CA SER A 64 5.68 6.52 -12.73
C SER A 64 5.51 5.46 -11.63
N MET A 65 4.30 5.32 -11.10
CA MET A 65 3.99 4.27 -10.13
C MET A 65 3.96 2.88 -10.79
N LEU A 66 3.45 2.78 -12.02
CA LEU A 66 3.50 1.50 -12.74
C LEU A 66 4.94 1.12 -13.06
N GLU A 67 5.76 2.06 -13.53
CA GLU A 67 7.19 1.83 -13.77
C GLU A 67 7.91 1.34 -12.51
N GLU A 68 7.62 1.93 -11.33
CA GLU A 68 8.18 1.48 -10.06
C GLU A 68 7.74 0.06 -9.71
N LEU A 69 6.45 -0.32 -9.96
CA LEU A 69 5.95 -1.69 -9.72
C LEU A 69 6.57 -2.72 -10.68
N GLU A 70 6.72 -2.39 -11.95
CA GLU A 70 7.40 -3.23 -12.95
C GLU A 70 8.84 -3.51 -12.50
N ALA A 71 9.54 -2.49 -12.01
CA ALA A 71 10.90 -2.62 -11.50
C ALA A 71 10.96 -3.39 -10.17
N ILE A 72 9.96 -3.25 -9.27
CA ILE A 72 9.86 -4.10 -8.06
C ILE A 72 9.70 -5.56 -8.46
N ALA A 73 8.84 -5.85 -9.42
CA ALA A 73 8.61 -7.21 -9.91
C ALA A 73 9.90 -7.81 -10.50
N GLU A 74 10.60 -7.07 -11.36
CA GLU A 74 11.89 -7.45 -11.92
C GLU A 74 12.93 -7.70 -10.82
N GLY A 75 13.09 -6.75 -9.89
CA GLY A 75 14.07 -6.84 -8.81
C GLY A 75 13.82 -8.02 -7.85
N ALA A 76 12.57 -8.39 -7.63
CA ALA A 76 12.17 -9.52 -6.80
C ALA A 76 12.08 -10.85 -7.56
N GLY A 77 12.21 -10.85 -8.90
CA GLY A 77 12.02 -12.03 -9.75
C GLY A 77 10.58 -12.55 -9.72
N ARG A 78 9.60 -11.65 -9.65
CA ARG A 78 8.16 -11.97 -9.52
C ARG A 78 7.36 -11.43 -10.71
N ASP A 79 6.15 -11.93 -10.88
CA ASP A 79 5.22 -11.41 -11.89
C ASP A 79 4.66 -10.04 -11.46
N LEU A 80 4.53 -9.12 -12.42
CA LEU A 80 3.92 -7.80 -12.17
C LEU A 80 2.52 -7.92 -11.54
N GLY A 81 1.71 -8.87 -12.01
CA GLY A 81 0.36 -9.09 -11.49
C GLY A 81 0.37 -9.50 -10.01
N GLU A 82 1.41 -10.21 -9.53
CA GLU A 82 1.57 -10.52 -8.11
C GLU A 82 1.86 -9.26 -7.29
N ILE A 83 2.76 -8.40 -7.77
CA ILE A 83 3.10 -7.14 -7.09
C ILE A 83 1.90 -6.18 -7.09
N VAL A 84 1.19 -6.06 -8.20
CA VAL A 84 -0.04 -5.26 -8.26
C VAL A 84 -1.12 -5.84 -7.35
N ALA A 85 -1.28 -7.17 -7.29
CA ALA A 85 -2.24 -7.82 -6.39
C ALA A 85 -1.93 -7.53 -4.91
N LEU A 86 -0.67 -7.49 -4.49
CA LEU A 86 -0.29 -7.06 -3.14
C LEU A 86 -0.74 -5.62 -2.85
N ASN A 87 -0.61 -4.72 -3.83
CA ASN A 87 -1.05 -3.33 -3.69
C ASN A 87 -2.58 -3.18 -3.73
N ALA A 88 -3.29 -4.04 -4.43
CA ALA A 88 -4.75 -4.02 -4.56
C ALA A 88 -5.46 -5.05 -3.64
N ARG A 89 -4.74 -5.66 -2.70
CA ARG A 89 -5.24 -6.79 -1.91
C ARG A 89 -6.53 -6.49 -1.15
N THR A 90 -6.67 -5.29 -0.61
CA THR A 90 -7.88 -4.87 0.11
C THR A 90 -9.08 -4.80 -0.82
N GLU A 91 -8.91 -4.16 -1.97
CA GLU A 91 -9.93 -4.04 -2.99
C GLU A 91 -10.31 -5.40 -3.57
N LEU A 92 -9.35 -6.32 -3.72
CA LEU A 92 -9.58 -7.66 -4.21
C LEU A 92 -10.26 -8.56 -3.18
N LEU A 93 -9.87 -8.47 -1.90
CA LEU A 93 -10.46 -9.28 -0.82
C LEU A 93 -11.88 -8.83 -0.46
N TYR A 94 -12.18 -7.53 -0.54
CA TYR A 94 -13.40 -6.93 0.01
C TYR A 94 -14.25 -6.17 -1.02
N GLY A 95 -13.75 -5.89 -2.22
CA GLY A 95 -14.41 -5.06 -3.23
C GLY A 95 -14.74 -5.80 -4.51
N VAL A 96 -13.75 -6.03 -5.36
CA VAL A 96 -13.96 -6.53 -6.72
C VAL A 96 -14.17 -8.04 -6.72
N GLY A 97 -15.32 -8.49 -7.21
CA GLY A 97 -15.61 -9.91 -7.42
C GLY A 97 -15.94 -10.69 -6.15
N GLY A 98 -16.28 -10.01 -5.08
CA GLY A 98 -16.71 -10.62 -3.83
C GLY A 98 -17.89 -11.58 -4.07
N ARG A 99 -17.59 -12.87 -4.29
CA ARG A 99 -18.59 -13.94 -4.36
C ARG A 99 -19.38 -14.08 -3.06
N ASN A 100 -18.91 -13.39 -2.01
CA ASN A 100 -19.52 -13.32 -0.68
C ASN A 100 -19.62 -11.87 -0.17
N ALA A 101 -20.08 -10.94 -1.01
CA ALA A 101 -20.37 -9.57 -0.57
C ALA A 101 -21.51 -9.49 0.50
N GLY A 102 -22.05 -10.63 0.91
CA GLY A 102 -23.16 -10.75 1.87
C GLY A 102 -22.76 -10.82 3.35
N ASP A 103 -21.52 -11.16 3.69
CA ASP A 103 -21.12 -11.31 5.09
C ASP A 103 -20.15 -10.21 5.54
N ALA A 104 -20.71 -9.00 5.68
CA ALA A 104 -20.03 -7.87 6.32
C ALA A 104 -19.81 -8.09 7.84
N THR A 105 -20.26 -9.22 8.38
CA THR A 105 -20.23 -9.52 9.82
C THR A 105 -18.94 -10.20 10.28
N GLU A 106 -18.08 -10.66 9.38
CA GLU A 106 -16.81 -11.34 9.77
C GLU A 106 -15.57 -10.44 9.75
N LEU A 107 -15.71 -9.13 9.82
CA LEU A 107 -14.59 -8.24 10.17
C LEU A 107 -14.34 -8.21 11.69
N SER A 108 -14.59 -9.33 12.38
CA SER A 108 -14.30 -9.47 13.80
C SER A 108 -12.79 -9.49 14.02
N GLY A 109 -12.22 -8.34 14.39
CA GLY A 109 -10.81 -8.17 14.74
C GLY A 109 -9.98 -7.31 13.78
N GLU A 110 -10.51 -6.90 12.64
CA GLU A 110 -9.82 -6.00 11.70
C GLU A 110 -10.35 -4.57 11.91
N GLY A 111 -9.56 -3.72 12.53
CA GLY A 111 -9.90 -2.34 12.77
C GLY A 111 -8.67 -1.45 12.74
N CYS A 112 -8.88 -0.17 12.71
CA CYS A 112 -7.80 0.80 12.80
C CYS A 112 -8.29 1.98 13.61
N THR A 113 -7.42 2.55 14.43
CA THR A 113 -7.71 3.80 15.15
C THR A 113 -6.64 4.82 14.81
N GLY A 114 -7.06 5.94 14.19
CA GLY A 114 -6.19 7.08 13.92
C GLY A 114 -6.46 8.22 14.87
N ALA A 115 -5.41 8.94 15.28
CA ALA A 115 -5.51 10.13 16.11
C ALA A 115 -4.56 11.22 15.64
N ILE A 116 -5.03 12.47 15.67
CA ILE A 116 -4.22 13.67 15.40
C ILE A 116 -4.41 14.63 16.57
N ALA A 117 -3.30 15.03 17.20
CA ALA A 117 -3.27 16.11 18.18
C ALA A 117 -2.56 17.31 17.56
N LEU A 118 -3.29 18.41 17.39
CA LEU A 118 -2.73 19.65 16.84
C LEU A 118 -1.72 20.28 17.82
N GLY A 119 -0.81 21.09 17.31
CA GLY A 119 0.25 21.73 18.10
C GLY A 119 -0.27 22.52 19.31
N THR A 120 -1.48 23.07 19.23
CA THR A 120 -2.14 23.75 20.36
C THR A 120 -2.52 22.81 21.53
N ALA A 121 -2.60 21.51 21.26
CA ALA A 121 -2.95 20.47 22.25
C ALA A 121 -1.72 19.64 22.69
N THR A 122 -0.53 19.98 22.25
CA THR A 122 0.71 19.24 22.56
C THR A 122 1.71 20.11 23.33
N ALA A 123 2.46 19.51 24.25
CA ALA A 123 3.47 20.22 25.03
C ALA A 123 4.63 20.76 24.17
N SER A 124 4.92 20.12 23.05
CA SER A 124 5.99 20.50 22.12
C SER A 124 5.59 21.57 21.11
N GLY A 125 4.28 21.88 20.98
CA GLY A 125 3.76 22.75 19.91
C GLY A 125 3.75 22.10 18.53
N HIS A 126 4.16 20.83 18.40
CA HIS A 126 4.13 20.09 17.14
C HIS A 126 2.86 19.23 17.02
N THR A 127 2.36 19.09 15.79
CA THR A 127 1.28 18.13 15.53
C THR A 127 1.79 16.71 15.71
N LEU A 128 1.05 15.91 16.48
CA LEU A 128 1.27 14.47 16.61
C LEU A 128 0.22 13.73 15.79
N HIS A 129 0.64 12.77 15.00
CA HIS A 129 -0.23 11.93 14.17
C HIS A 129 0.15 10.47 14.39
N GLY A 130 -0.79 9.65 14.79
CA GLY A 130 -0.57 8.23 15.08
C GLY A 130 -1.72 7.36 14.62
N GLN A 131 -1.43 6.07 14.47
CA GLN A 131 -2.41 5.06 14.10
C GLN A 131 -2.08 3.73 14.78
N ASN A 132 -3.11 3.05 15.32
CA ASN A 132 -3.07 1.62 15.52
C ASN A 132 -3.58 0.94 14.24
N TRP A 133 -2.82 -0.02 13.75
CA TRP A 133 -3.18 -0.81 12.59
C TRP A 133 -3.43 -2.24 13.04
N ASP A 134 -4.70 -2.60 13.11
CA ASP A 134 -5.13 -3.94 13.49
C ASP A 134 -5.34 -4.74 12.19
N TRP A 135 -4.47 -5.71 11.95
CA TRP A 135 -4.42 -6.50 10.73
C TRP A 135 -3.99 -7.92 11.06
N LYS A 136 -3.81 -8.75 10.04
CA LYS A 136 -3.34 -10.13 10.20
C LYS A 136 -2.01 -10.17 10.95
N GLU A 137 -1.90 -11.05 11.94
CA GLU A 137 -0.68 -11.19 12.75
C GLU A 137 0.54 -11.51 11.88
N GLU A 138 0.37 -12.37 10.89
CA GLU A 138 1.43 -12.78 9.96
C GLU A 138 1.98 -11.61 9.14
N SER A 139 1.23 -10.53 8.98
CA SER A 139 1.71 -9.35 8.24
C SER A 139 2.90 -8.66 8.91
N ALA A 140 3.10 -8.88 10.21
CA ALA A 140 4.26 -8.36 10.93
C ALA A 140 5.58 -8.92 10.38
N ASP A 141 5.59 -10.14 9.85
CA ASP A 141 6.78 -10.83 9.36
C ASP A 141 7.31 -10.26 8.03
N PHE A 142 6.44 -9.56 7.27
CA PHE A 142 6.80 -8.90 6.02
C PHE A 142 6.49 -7.39 5.99
N THR A 143 6.27 -6.80 7.15
CA THR A 143 6.15 -5.34 7.29
C THR A 143 7.53 -4.71 7.39
N LEU A 144 7.73 -3.62 6.65
CA LEU A 144 8.99 -2.89 6.53
C LEU A 144 8.78 -1.40 6.84
N VAL A 145 9.86 -0.75 7.26
CA VAL A 145 10.00 0.71 7.18
C VAL A 145 10.79 1.05 5.93
N LEU A 146 10.18 1.80 5.02
CA LEU A 146 10.76 2.17 3.74
C LEU A 146 11.07 3.66 3.72
N GLU A 147 12.34 4.03 3.58
CA GLU A 147 12.78 5.39 3.28
C GLU A 147 12.98 5.52 1.78
N ILE A 148 12.28 6.47 1.18
CA ILE A 148 12.29 6.72 -0.25
C ILE A 148 12.86 8.09 -0.50
N GLN A 149 13.94 8.16 -1.28
CA GLN A 149 14.51 9.40 -1.77
C GLN A 149 14.34 9.46 -3.29
N PRO A 150 13.23 10.03 -3.78
CA PRO A 150 12.99 10.10 -5.21
C PRO A 150 13.98 11.07 -5.88
N ALA A 151 14.23 10.87 -7.17
CA ALA A 151 15.01 11.83 -7.97
C ALA A 151 14.33 13.21 -8.03
N GLU A 152 13.00 13.21 -8.01
CA GLU A 152 12.18 14.43 -7.95
C GLU A 152 11.11 14.28 -6.87
N GLY A 153 10.87 15.36 -6.10
CA GLY A 153 9.88 15.38 -5.04
C GLY A 153 10.45 15.15 -3.63
N PRO A 154 9.59 15.11 -2.63
CA PRO A 154 9.99 15.02 -1.23
C PRO A 154 10.48 13.63 -0.85
N ARG A 155 11.40 13.57 0.08
CA ARG A 155 11.77 12.35 0.78
C ARG A 155 10.59 11.83 1.61
N ILE A 156 10.37 10.51 1.57
CA ILE A 156 9.23 9.85 2.21
C ILE A 156 9.75 8.79 3.17
N LEU A 157 9.10 8.69 4.33
CA LEU A 157 9.24 7.57 5.26
C LEU A 157 7.88 6.92 5.42
N THR A 158 7.76 5.64 5.08
CA THR A 158 6.48 4.91 5.12
C THR A 158 6.64 3.52 5.71
N LEU A 159 5.65 3.11 6.50
CA LEU A 159 5.48 1.71 6.90
C LEU A 159 4.69 1.01 5.81
N VAL A 160 5.16 -0.14 5.35
CA VAL A 160 4.56 -0.91 4.26
C VAL A 160 4.61 -2.41 4.53
N GLU A 161 3.70 -3.15 3.95
CA GLU A 161 3.91 -4.56 3.67
C GLU A 161 4.80 -4.68 2.44
N ALA A 162 5.72 -5.64 2.42
CA ALA A 162 6.69 -5.79 1.34
C ALA A 162 6.01 -5.92 -0.04
N GLY A 163 6.55 -5.19 -1.02
CA GLY A 163 5.99 -5.11 -2.37
C GLY A 163 4.94 -4.03 -2.56
N THR A 164 4.48 -3.35 -1.49
CA THR A 164 3.52 -2.25 -1.62
C THR A 164 4.20 -0.88 -1.65
N LEU A 165 3.59 0.10 -2.35
CA LEU A 165 4.16 1.43 -2.56
C LEU A 165 4.05 2.35 -1.34
N ALA A 166 2.93 2.30 -0.62
CA ALA A 166 2.71 3.07 0.59
C ALA A 166 1.53 2.52 1.40
N ARG A 167 1.59 2.68 2.73
CA ARG A 167 0.47 2.41 3.61
C ARG A 167 0.18 3.57 4.55
N CYS A 168 1.07 3.86 5.49
CA CYS A 168 1.04 5.07 6.32
C CYS A 168 2.45 5.64 6.38
N GLY A 169 2.56 6.94 6.53
CA GLY A 169 3.89 7.56 6.53
C GLY A 169 3.84 9.08 6.57
N LEU A 170 5.01 9.66 6.39
CA LEU A 170 5.21 11.09 6.33
C LEU A 170 6.27 11.46 5.28
N ASN A 171 6.27 12.70 4.87
CA ASN A 171 7.31 13.24 4.00
C ASN A 171 8.05 14.43 4.65
N GLU A 172 9.17 14.82 4.06
CA GLU A 172 10.00 15.92 4.57
C GLU A 172 9.34 17.30 4.47
N LYS A 173 8.19 17.42 3.79
CA LYS A 173 7.40 18.68 3.73
C LYS A 173 6.39 18.77 4.89
N GLY A 174 6.40 17.80 5.81
CA GLY A 174 5.52 17.78 6.96
C GLY A 174 4.12 17.22 6.69
N LEU A 175 3.91 16.59 5.53
CA LEU A 175 2.66 15.87 5.26
C LEU A 175 2.76 14.46 5.84
N ALA A 176 1.66 14.01 6.46
CA ALA A 176 1.53 12.65 6.96
C ALA A 176 0.18 12.07 6.53
N VAL A 177 0.16 10.76 6.28
CA VAL A 177 -1.05 10.01 5.95
C VAL A 177 -1.17 8.75 6.78
N THR A 178 -2.37 8.51 7.29
CA THR A 178 -2.81 7.22 7.82
C THR A 178 -4.10 6.83 7.09
N GLY A 179 -4.49 5.58 7.16
CA GLY A 179 -5.71 5.15 6.49
C GLY A 179 -6.39 4.04 7.26
N ASN A 180 -7.64 4.30 7.67
CA ASN A 180 -8.52 3.31 8.26
C ASN A 180 -9.34 2.66 7.14
N PHE A 181 -9.54 1.35 7.23
CA PHE A 181 -10.46 0.67 6.32
C PHE A 181 -11.90 1.01 6.71
N LEU A 182 -12.66 1.46 5.73
CA LEU A 182 -14.10 1.69 5.85
C LEU A 182 -14.79 1.00 4.68
N LYS A 183 -15.94 0.40 4.96
CA LYS A 183 -16.81 -0.18 3.93
C LYS A 183 -18.15 0.56 3.95
N THR A 184 -18.67 0.87 2.77
CA THR A 184 -19.95 1.56 2.60
C THR A 184 -20.87 0.77 1.70
N VAL A 185 -22.16 1.12 1.69
CA VAL A 185 -23.14 0.55 0.77
C VAL A 185 -22.88 0.96 -0.69
N GLU A 186 -22.07 1.99 -0.89
CA GLU A 186 -21.66 2.48 -2.21
C GLU A 186 -20.50 1.71 -2.82
N ASP A 187 -19.87 0.80 -2.06
CA ASP A 187 -18.79 -0.06 -2.54
C ASP A 187 -19.37 -1.13 -3.48
N THR A 188 -19.56 -0.74 -4.72
CA THR A 188 -20.35 -1.47 -5.73
C THR A 188 -19.55 -2.47 -6.57
N GLY A 189 -18.35 -2.84 -6.14
CA GLY A 189 -17.47 -3.75 -6.89
C GLY A 189 -16.88 -3.16 -8.17
N ARG A 190 -16.92 -1.84 -8.34
CA ARG A 190 -16.23 -1.16 -9.46
C ARG A 190 -14.75 -1.09 -9.18
N MET A 191 -13.95 -1.35 -10.21
CA MET A 191 -12.51 -1.14 -10.13
C MET A 191 -12.22 0.37 -10.05
N GLY A 192 -11.64 0.80 -8.93
CA GLY A 192 -11.06 2.13 -8.74
C GLY A 192 -9.54 2.05 -8.67
N ILE A 193 -8.91 3.14 -8.24
CA ILE A 193 -7.47 3.13 -7.94
C ILE A 193 -7.28 2.59 -6.52
N PRO A 194 -6.48 1.51 -6.33
CA PRO A 194 -6.25 0.96 -5.00
C PRO A 194 -5.59 1.96 -4.03
N ALA A 195 -5.99 1.89 -2.77
CA ALA A 195 -5.59 2.85 -1.73
C ALA A 195 -4.08 3.10 -1.60
N PRO A 196 -3.17 2.12 -1.77
CA PRO A 196 -1.72 2.39 -1.71
C PRO A 196 -1.22 3.40 -2.74
N PHE A 197 -1.82 3.47 -3.93
CA PHE A 197 -1.45 4.44 -4.97
C PHE A 197 -1.87 5.86 -4.57
N ILE A 198 -3.08 6.02 -4.06
CA ILE A 198 -3.58 7.31 -3.56
C ILE A 198 -2.71 7.78 -2.40
N ARG A 199 -2.41 6.90 -1.42
CA ARG A 199 -1.53 7.23 -0.28
C ARG A 199 -0.14 7.61 -0.73
N ARG A 200 0.42 6.92 -1.73
CA ARG A 200 1.72 7.29 -2.31
C ARG A 200 1.67 8.67 -2.94
N LYS A 201 0.61 9.00 -3.68
CA LYS A 201 0.43 10.31 -4.30
C LYS A 201 0.31 11.42 -3.26
N VAL A 202 -0.44 11.20 -2.18
CA VAL A 202 -0.49 12.11 -1.02
C VAL A 202 0.91 12.34 -0.43
N LEU A 203 1.71 11.29 -0.24
CA LEU A 203 3.06 11.40 0.30
C LEU A 203 4.07 12.06 -0.67
N MET A 204 3.78 12.09 -1.95
CA MET A 204 4.59 12.81 -2.95
C MET A 204 4.23 14.29 -3.05
N ALA A 205 3.12 14.73 -2.48
CA ALA A 205 2.69 16.12 -2.49
C ALA A 205 3.64 17.02 -1.66
N THR A 206 3.72 18.29 -2.01
CA THR A 206 4.58 19.27 -1.33
C THR A 206 3.81 20.15 -0.35
N ASN A 207 2.50 20.15 -0.42
CA ASN A 207 1.61 20.91 0.46
C ASN A 207 0.25 20.21 0.60
N LEU A 208 -0.55 20.66 1.57
CA LEU A 208 -1.83 20.03 1.88
C LEU A 208 -2.86 20.16 0.74
N HIS A 209 -2.82 21.26 -0.01
CA HIS A 209 -3.75 21.45 -1.13
C HIS A 209 -3.53 20.37 -2.20
N ASP A 210 -2.29 20.15 -2.61
CA ASP A 210 -1.94 19.12 -3.60
C ASP A 210 -2.26 17.73 -3.07
N ALA A 211 -2.02 17.49 -1.78
CA ALA A 211 -2.34 16.21 -1.15
C ALA A 211 -3.85 15.89 -1.16
N MET A 212 -4.71 16.90 -1.09
CA MET A 212 -6.17 16.73 -1.15
C MET A 212 -6.70 16.54 -2.57
N GLN A 213 -5.89 16.79 -3.60
CA GLN A 213 -6.22 16.56 -5.00
C GLN A 213 -5.69 15.21 -5.54
N ALA A 214 -5.07 14.42 -4.69
CA ALA A 214 -4.41 13.16 -5.03
C ALA A 214 -5.39 12.02 -5.40
#